data_3797b5d5cf0b81b8cadf4bfb6efd24dd
#
_entry.id   3797b5d5cf0b81b8cadf4bfb6efd24dd
#
_cell.length_a   1.000
_cell.length_b   1.000
_cell.length_c   1.000
_cell.angle_alpha   90.00
_cell.angle_beta   90.00
_cell.angle_gamma   90.00
#
_symmetry.space_group_name_H-M   'P 1'
#
loop_
_entity.id
_entity.type
_entity.pdbx_description
1 polymer ?
#
loop_
_entity_poly.entity_id
_entity_poly.type
_entity_poly.pdbx_seq_one_letter_code
_entity_poly.pdbx_strand_id
1 'polypeptide(L)'
;MLSKTLTRIVRRPGWLAACLPFLLTLPALTQDKPYFVTYSQDLEEPGNLEIETKTALARPDGGNRFGATAMELEYGTRAWWTTELYLDGQATAQDSTVFTGFRLENRVRPLMREHAVNPVLYVEYENTSGADKTILEVVGHDGQADLAGPNGDLRREHQHEAELKLILSSNVRDWNISENFISEKNLGHDPWEFGYALGATHPLRGAASARSCTFCAEKFIAGVEGYGGLGSTFALTMRDTSHYIAPLLGWQLPKGVRLSFSPGFGLTGTSLTRVYRVGLAFEFEQVGGWFHDAQGRSRFQGGGQ
;
A
#
# COMPACT_ATOMS: atom_id res chain seq x y z
N MET A 1 22.63 20.21 -90.25
CA MET A 1 21.17 20.43 -90.04
C MET A 1 20.85 19.77 -88.72
N LEU A 2 20.42 20.61 -87.78
CA LEU A 2 20.17 20.27 -86.35
C LEU A 2 18.80 19.61 -86.16
N SER A 3 18.73 18.52 -85.38
CA SER A 3 17.50 18.06 -84.79
C SER A 3 17.70 17.95 -83.31
N LYS A 4 16.95 18.77 -82.55
CA LYS A 4 16.91 18.82 -81.10
C LYS A 4 15.93 17.78 -80.59
N THR A 5 16.41 16.84 -79.82
CA THR A 5 15.51 15.89 -79.05
C THR A 5 15.41 16.37 -77.60
N LEU A 6 14.27 16.82 -77.21
CA LEU A 6 13.95 17.20 -75.85
C LEU A 6 13.67 15.94 -75.01
N THR A 7 14.49 15.69 -74.00
CA THR A 7 14.25 14.61 -73.04
C THR A 7 13.44 15.20 -71.85
N ARG A 8 12.20 14.75 -71.71
CA ARG A 8 11.30 15.09 -70.62
C ARG A 8 11.75 14.35 -69.34
N ILE A 9 12.23 15.08 -68.36
CA ILE A 9 12.50 14.57 -67.01
C ILE A 9 11.19 14.49 -66.28
N VAL A 10 10.71 13.25 -66.03
CA VAL A 10 9.56 12.96 -65.16
C VAL A 10 10.09 12.96 -63.72
N ARG A 11 9.79 13.98 -62.98
CA ARG A 11 9.98 14.01 -61.53
C ARG A 11 8.93 13.11 -60.87
N ARG A 12 9.39 12.02 -60.27
CA ARG A 12 8.58 11.22 -59.34
C ARG A 12 8.55 11.94 -57.97
N PRO A 13 7.39 12.15 -57.35
CA PRO A 13 7.35 12.63 -55.97
C PRO A 13 7.76 11.48 -55.04
N GLY A 14 8.89 11.70 -54.35
CA GLY A 14 9.33 10.79 -53.29
C GLY A 14 8.38 10.89 -52.08
N TRP A 15 7.68 9.85 -51.81
CA TRP A 15 6.95 9.68 -50.55
C TRP A 15 7.98 9.42 -49.47
N LEU A 16 8.31 10.48 -48.73
CA LEU A 16 8.99 10.35 -47.44
C LEU A 16 8.00 9.67 -46.47
N ALA A 17 8.11 8.36 -46.38
CA ALA A 17 7.53 7.61 -45.29
C ALA A 17 8.23 8.07 -43.99
N ALA A 18 7.62 8.98 -43.26
CA ALA A 18 7.99 9.30 -41.90
C ALA A 18 7.65 8.08 -41.02
N CYS A 19 8.64 7.21 -40.83
CA CYS A 19 8.61 6.21 -39.76
C CYS A 19 8.69 6.98 -38.47
N LEU A 20 7.51 7.30 -37.91
CA LEU A 20 7.37 7.71 -36.51
C LEU A 20 7.74 6.48 -35.68
N PRO A 21 8.82 6.48 -34.89
CA PRO A 21 9.03 5.41 -33.94
C PRO A 21 7.90 5.52 -32.91
N PHE A 22 6.96 4.63 -32.94
CA PHE A 22 6.09 4.32 -31.84
C PHE A 22 7.04 3.87 -30.72
N LEU A 23 7.45 4.80 -29.88
CA LEU A 23 8.01 4.51 -28.59
C LEU A 23 6.87 3.83 -27.83
N LEU A 24 6.82 2.51 -27.90
CA LEU A 24 6.17 1.67 -26.93
C LEU A 24 6.90 1.96 -25.61
N THR A 25 6.43 2.96 -24.88
CA THR A 25 6.68 3.04 -23.45
C THR A 25 6.02 1.79 -22.88
N LEU A 26 6.83 0.76 -22.68
CA LEU A 26 6.44 -0.33 -21.79
C LEU A 26 6.11 0.39 -20.48
N PRO A 27 4.91 0.20 -19.89
CA PRO A 27 4.68 0.68 -18.56
C PRO A 27 5.82 0.13 -17.71
N ALA A 28 6.57 1.01 -17.07
CA ALA A 28 7.43 0.63 -15.97
C ALA A 28 6.41 0.10 -14.95
N LEU A 29 6.36 -1.22 -14.79
CA LEU A 29 5.63 -1.82 -13.69
C LEU A 29 6.29 -1.24 -12.44
N THR A 30 5.70 -0.20 -11.88
CA THR A 30 6.04 0.27 -10.55
C THR A 30 5.71 -0.90 -9.66
N GLN A 31 6.73 -1.61 -9.26
CA GLN A 31 6.58 -2.77 -8.41
C GLN A 31 6.40 -2.21 -7.01
N ASP A 32 5.14 -2.11 -6.55
CA ASP A 32 4.83 -1.71 -5.18
C ASP A 32 5.59 -2.55 -4.18
N LYS A 33 6.02 -1.90 -3.11
CA LYS A 33 6.80 -2.59 -2.08
C LYS A 33 5.85 -3.45 -1.24
N PRO A 34 6.20 -4.71 -0.98
CA PRO A 34 5.33 -5.65 -0.27
C PRO A 34 5.32 -5.43 1.24
N TYR A 35 5.39 -4.20 1.69
CA TYR A 35 5.34 -3.84 3.11
C TYR A 35 3.94 -4.08 3.69
N PHE A 36 3.90 -4.40 4.98
CA PHE A 36 2.65 -4.55 5.73
C PHE A 36 2.39 -3.39 6.69
N VAL A 37 3.46 -2.79 7.22
CA VAL A 37 3.39 -1.73 8.23
C VAL A 37 4.12 -0.47 7.75
N THR A 38 5.23 -0.65 7.06
CA THR A 38 6.03 0.45 6.52
C THR A 38 5.39 0.96 5.23
N TYR A 39 5.36 2.27 5.06
CA TYR A 39 4.99 2.92 3.80
C TYR A 39 6.24 3.40 3.07
N SER A 40 6.22 3.33 1.74
CA SER A 40 7.26 3.90 0.88
C SER A 40 6.79 5.20 0.23
N GLN A 41 7.64 5.74 -0.66
CA GLN A 41 7.30 6.91 -1.48
C GLN A 41 6.30 6.60 -2.60
N ASP A 42 6.01 5.33 -2.85
CA ASP A 42 5.18 4.90 -3.96
C ASP A 42 3.72 5.29 -3.66
N LEU A 43 3.06 5.85 -4.65
CA LEU A 43 1.64 6.21 -4.65
C LEU A 43 0.99 5.53 -5.83
N GLU A 44 -0.28 5.22 -5.72
CA GLU A 44 -1.05 4.63 -6.81
C GLU A 44 -1.08 5.56 -8.05
N GLU A 45 -0.99 4.99 -9.24
CA GLU A 45 -0.99 5.76 -10.48
C GLU A 45 -2.35 6.45 -10.71
N PRO A 46 -2.36 7.69 -11.25
CA PRO A 46 -3.59 8.44 -11.45
C PRO A 46 -4.63 7.68 -12.28
N GLY A 47 -5.79 7.45 -11.69
CA GLY A 47 -6.91 6.74 -12.30
C GLY A 47 -6.91 5.23 -12.11
N ASN A 48 -5.87 4.67 -11.50
CA ASN A 48 -5.84 3.27 -11.11
C ASN A 48 -6.53 3.05 -9.76
N LEU A 49 -6.97 1.83 -9.52
CA LEU A 49 -7.55 1.35 -8.28
C LEU A 49 -6.86 0.04 -7.91
N GLU A 50 -6.18 0.02 -6.77
CA GLU A 50 -5.76 -1.23 -6.15
C GLU A 50 -6.80 -1.68 -5.11
N ILE A 51 -7.07 -2.97 -5.07
CA ILE A 51 -7.85 -3.62 -4.02
C ILE A 51 -6.93 -4.62 -3.35
N GLU A 52 -6.59 -4.35 -2.10
CA GLU A 52 -5.74 -5.25 -1.31
C GLU A 52 -6.49 -5.78 -0.09
N THR A 53 -6.18 -7.02 0.30
CA THR A 53 -6.58 -7.59 1.59
C THR A 53 -5.31 -7.91 2.37
N LYS A 54 -5.18 -7.34 3.57
CA LYS A 54 -4.10 -7.62 4.51
C LYS A 54 -4.68 -8.35 5.71
N THR A 55 -4.24 -9.57 5.95
CA THR A 55 -4.72 -10.41 7.06
C THR A 55 -3.59 -10.69 8.03
N ALA A 56 -3.81 -10.39 9.30
CA ALA A 56 -2.94 -10.72 10.41
C ALA A 56 -3.51 -11.91 11.18
N LEU A 57 -2.68 -12.92 11.44
CA LEU A 57 -3.01 -14.12 12.20
C LEU A 57 -2.11 -14.17 13.43
N ALA A 58 -2.70 -14.17 14.62
CA ALA A 58 -1.93 -14.20 15.86
C ALA A 58 -2.69 -14.86 17.02
N ARG A 59 -2.00 -14.96 18.15
CA ARG A 59 -2.56 -15.39 19.42
C ARG A 59 -1.90 -14.61 20.55
N PRO A 60 -2.64 -13.77 21.29
CA PRO A 60 -2.14 -13.11 22.49
C PRO A 60 -1.98 -14.12 23.63
N ASP A 61 -1.11 -13.83 24.59
CA ASP A 61 -0.98 -14.60 25.80
C ASP A 61 -2.27 -14.51 26.64
N GLY A 62 -2.78 -15.66 27.05
CA GLY A 62 -4.06 -15.76 27.77
C GLY A 62 -5.30 -15.58 26.89
N GLY A 63 -5.16 -15.27 25.61
CA GLY A 63 -6.25 -15.05 24.66
C GLY A 63 -6.43 -16.15 23.62
N ASN A 64 -7.46 -16.03 22.82
CA ASN A 64 -7.78 -16.89 21.70
C ASN A 64 -7.02 -16.49 20.44
N ARG A 65 -6.85 -17.44 19.51
CA ARG A 65 -6.33 -17.15 18.17
C ARG A 65 -7.31 -16.26 17.43
N PHE A 66 -6.78 -15.29 16.68
CA PHE A 66 -7.58 -14.45 15.82
C PHE A 66 -6.99 -14.33 14.42
N GLY A 67 -7.85 -13.99 13.47
CA GLY A 67 -7.50 -13.49 12.15
C GLY A 67 -8.18 -12.13 11.95
N ALA A 68 -7.39 -11.09 11.77
CA ALA A 68 -7.88 -9.75 11.51
C ALA A 68 -7.55 -9.37 10.06
N THR A 69 -8.52 -8.83 9.33
CA THR A 69 -8.39 -8.51 7.91
C THR A 69 -8.83 -7.08 7.65
N ALA A 70 -7.95 -6.30 7.05
CA ALA A 70 -8.26 -5.04 6.41
C ALA A 70 -8.47 -5.28 4.92
N MET A 71 -9.58 -4.80 4.37
CA MET A 71 -9.80 -4.67 2.93
C MET A 71 -9.56 -3.21 2.55
N GLU A 72 -8.57 -2.98 1.74
CA GLU A 72 -8.08 -1.68 1.30
C GLU A 72 -8.53 -1.41 -0.14
N LEU A 73 -8.98 -0.20 -0.39
CA LEU A 73 -9.35 0.33 -1.70
C LEU A 73 -8.50 1.59 -1.92
N GLU A 74 -7.38 1.44 -2.60
CA GLU A 74 -6.45 2.53 -2.90
C GLU A 74 -6.72 3.11 -4.29
N TYR A 75 -6.96 4.42 -4.38
CA TYR A 75 -7.23 5.11 -5.63
C TYR A 75 -6.23 6.23 -5.90
N GLY A 76 -5.56 6.16 -7.04
CA GLY A 76 -4.68 7.21 -7.55
C GLY A 76 -5.46 8.44 -8.02
N THR A 77 -5.61 9.43 -7.16
CA THR A 77 -6.34 10.67 -7.45
C THR A 77 -5.54 11.59 -8.36
N ARG A 78 -4.25 11.75 -8.08
CA ARG A 78 -3.27 12.56 -8.84
C ARG A 78 -1.88 11.94 -8.69
N ALA A 79 -0.95 12.27 -9.56
CA ALA A 79 0.44 11.80 -9.47
C ALA A 79 1.16 12.15 -8.14
N TRP A 80 0.57 13.00 -7.32
CA TRP A 80 1.09 13.43 -6.04
C TRP A 80 0.13 13.17 -4.86
N TRP A 81 -1.02 12.52 -5.12
CA TRP A 81 -2.06 12.29 -4.12
C TRP A 81 -2.80 10.98 -4.37
N THR A 82 -2.78 10.11 -3.39
CA THR A 82 -3.55 8.88 -3.30
C THR A 82 -4.51 8.96 -2.12
N THR A 83 -5.71 8.40 -2.27
CA THR A 83 -6.69 8.24 -1.20
C THR A 83 -7.05 6.76 -1.05
N GLU A 84 -7.23 6.33 0.19
CA GLU A 84 -7.47 4.94 0.53
C GLU A 84 -8.64 4.83 1.51
N LEU A 85 -9.44 3.79 1.34
CA LEU A 85 -10.52 3.40 2.25
C LEU A 85 -10.27 1.98 2.74
N TYR A 86 -10.18 1.82 4.03
CA TYR A 86 -10.09 0.52 4.69
C TYR A 86 -11.42 0.10 5.29
N LEU A 87 -11.73 -1.18 5.18
CA LEU A 87 -12.84 -1.83 5.87
C LEU A 87 -12.25 -2.96 6.71
N ASP A 88 -12.38 -2.82 8.03
CA ASP A 88 -11.70 -3.66 9.00
C ASP A 88 -12.65 -4.65 9.66
N GLY A 89 -12.16 -5.84 9.88
CA GLY A 89 -12.92 -6.88 10.55
C GLY A 89 -12.03 -8.01 11.06
N GLN A 90 -12.54 -8.76 12.01
CA GLN A 90 -11.81 -9.87 12.61
C GLN A 90 -12.69 -11.07 12.95
N ALA A 91 -12.06 -12.23 13.03
CA ALA A 91 -12.62 -13.46 13.58
C ALA A 91 -11.72 -13.96 14.71
N THR A 92 -12.29 -14.11 15.91
CA THR A 92 -11.59 -14.69 17.08
C THR A 92 -12.14 -16.08 17.34
N ALA A 93 -11.26 -17.07 17.45
CA ALA A 93 -11.63 -18.46 17.71
C ALA A 93 -12.36 -18.58 19.07
N GLN A 94 -13.44 -19.34 19.10
CA GLN A 94 -14.29 -19.54 20.28
C GLN A 94 -14.98 -18.27 20.81
N ASP A 95 -15.03 -17.22 19.97
CA ASP A 95 -15.72 -15.98 20.26
C ASP A 95 -16.66 -15.62 19.10
N SER A 96 -16.31 -14.66 18.26
CA SER A 96 -17.18 -14.16 17.20
C SER A 96 -16.37 -13.63 16.00
N THR A 97 -17.08 -13.39 14.90
CA THR A 97 -16.62 -12.59 13.77
C THR A 97 -17.34 -11.26 13.82
N VAL A 98 -16.58 -10.16 13.75
CA VAL A 98 -17.10 -8.80 13.85
C VAL A 98 -16.49 -7.90 12.80
N PHE A 99 -17.29 -6.98 12.26
CA PHE A 99 -16.82 -5.80 11.58
C PHE A 99 -16.37 -4.80 12.64
N THR A 100 -15.14 -4.29 12.53
CA THR A 100 -14.54 -3.46 13.56
C THR A 100 -14.58 -1.99 13.23
N GLY A 101 -14.54 -1.61 11.94
CA GLY A 101 -14.61 -0.22 11.56
C GLY A 101 -14.14 0.07 10.16
N PHE A 102 -13.86 1.34 9.92
CA PHE A 102 -13.28 1.83 8.67
C PHE A 102 -12.24 2.90 8.96
N ARG A 103 -11.32 3.07 8.00
CA ARG A 103 -10.29 4.12 8.03
C ARG A 103 -10.27 4.83 6.68
N LEU A 104 -9.97 6.13 6.69
CA LEU A 104 -9.83 6.96 5.51
C LEU A 104 -8.46 7.62 5.52
N GLU A 105 -7.63 7.20 4.60
CA GLU A 105 -6.25 7.63 4.45
C GLU A 105 -6.04 8.53 3.24
N ASN A 106 -5.12 9.46 3.35
CA ASN A 106 -4.64 10.27 2.25
C ASN A 106 -3.13 10.42 2.32
N ARG A 107 -2.45 10.10 1.22
CA ARG A 107 -1.01 10.28 1.06
C ARG A 107 -0.70 11.36 0.03
N VAL A 108 0.19 12.27 0.39
CA VAL A 108 0.59 13.39 -0.46
C VAL A 108 2.10 13.41 -0.60
N ARG A 109 2.57 13.37 -1.83
CA ARG A 109 3.99 13.48 -2.18
C ARG A 109 4.31 14.90 -2.63
N PRO A 110 5.02 15.70 -1.81
CA PRO A 110 5.31 17.10 -2.14
C PRO A 110 6.37 17.27 -3.24
N LEU A 111 7.22 16.26 -3.46
CA LEU A 111 8.26 16.29 -4.48
C LEU A 111 7.88 15.40 -5.66
N MET A 112 7.70 16.02 -6.84
CA MET A 112 7.26 15.32 -8.06
C MET A 112 8.39 14.59 -8.79
N ARG A 113 9.64 14.84 -8.41
CA ARG A 113 10.81 14.15 -8.98
C ARG A 113 11.45 13.30 -7.89
N GLU A 114 12.06 12.22 -8.28
CA GLU A 114 12.83 11.38 -7.36
C GLU A 114 14.08 12.12 -6.88
N HIS A 115 14.32 12.04 -5.58
CA HIS A 115 15.46 12.60 -4.87
C HIS A 115 16.14 11.48 -4.07
N ALA A 116 17.28 11.80 -3.45
CA ALA A 116 17.95 10.85 -2.56
C ALA A 116 17.05 10.42 -1.39
N VAL A 117 16.22 11.34 -0.90
CA VAL A 117 15.17 11.07 0.09
C VAL A 117 13.88 11.70 -0.43
N ASN A 118 12.82 10.92 -0.44
CA ASN A 118 11.51 11.30 -0.96
C ASN A 118 10.50 11.32 0.18
N PRO A 119 10.10 12.51 0.67
CA PRO A 119 9.09 12.63 1.71
C PRO A 119 7.69 12.38 1.15
N VAL A 120 6.85 11.71 1.95
CA VAL A 120 5.40 11.64 1.77
C VAL A 120 4.74 12.01 3.09
N LEU A 121 3.71 12.82 3.00
CA LEU A 121 2.85 13.18 4.12
C LEU A 121 1.62 12.28 4.10
N TYR A 122 1.30 11.73 5.23
CA TYR A 122 0.19 10.81 5.44
C TYR A 122 -0.73 11.36 6.52
N VAL A 123 -2.03 11.27 6.26
CA VAL A 123 -3.08 11.63 7.21
C VAL A 123 -4.16 10.58 7.11
N GLU A 124 -4.52 9.98 8.24
CA GLU A 124 -5.62 9.02 8.35
C GLU A 124 -6.62 9.47 9.41
N TYR A 125 -7.89 9.19 9.17
CA TYR A 125 -8.96 9.22 10.14
C TYR A 125 -9.49 7.80 10.33
N GLU A 126 -9.57 7.38 11.56
CA GLU A 126 -10.02 6.06 11.99
C GLU A 126 -11.33 6.16 12.75
N ASN A 127 -12.24 5.25 12.44
CA ASN A 127 -13.47 5.03 13.17
C ASN A 127 -13.62 3.53 13.38
N THR A 128 -13.00 3.06 14.43
CA THR A 128 -12.91 1.64 14.77
C THR A 128 -13.51 1.37 16.15
N SER A 129 -13.62 0.12 16.49
CA SER A 129 -13.97 -0.31 17.85
C SER A 129 -12.75 -0.90 18.54
N GLY A 130 -12.70 -0.91 19.86
CA GLY A 130 -11.62 -1.54 20.62
C GLY A 130 -11.45 -3.05 20.35
N ALA A 131 -12.34 -3.66 19.56
CA ALA A 131 -12.16 -5.02 19.08
C ALA A 131 -11.27 -5.11 17.84
N ASP A 132 -10.83 -4.00 17.27
CA ASP A 132 -9.98 -4.06 16.09
C ASP A 132 -8.61 -4.67 16.41
N LYS A 133 -8.13 -5.50 15.50
CA LYS A 133 -6.83 -6.19 15.59
C LYS A 133 -6.11 -6.17 14.23
N THR A 134 -6.54 -5.32 13.30
CA THR A 134 -5.94 -5.24 11.96
C THR A 134 -4.61 -4.52 12.00
N ILE A 135 -4.51 -3.47 12.80
CA ILE A 135 -3.34 -2.59 12.91
C ILE A 135 -2.26 -3.24 13.79
N LEU A 136 -2.63 -4.02 14.82
CA LEU A 136 -1.73 -4.67 15.77
C LEU A 136 -0.74 -3.69 16.41
N GLU A 137 -1.27 -2.73 17.11
CA GLU A 137 -0.57 -1.74 17.94
C GLU A 137 0.86 -1.40 17.50
N VAL A 138 0.98 -0.40 16.66
CA VAL A 138 2.26 0.16 16.21
C VAL A 138 2.67 1.37 17.03
N VAL A 139 1.72 2.05 17.65
CA VAL A 139 1.91 3.29 18.41
C VAL A 139 1.56 3.11 19.89
N GLY A 140 1.94 4.08 20.71
CA GLY A 140 1.53 4.14 22.11
C GLY A 140 2.19 3.12 23.04
N HIS A 141 1.43 2.72 24.04
CA HIS A 141 1.85 1.77 25.09
C HIS A 141 1.15 0.42 25.00
N ASP A 142 0.26 0.26 24.03
CA ASP A 142 -0.59 -0.90 23.92
C ASP A 142 0.22 -2.19 23.68
N GLY A 143 -0.36 -3.28 24.11
CA GLY A 143 0.31 -4.56 24.08
C GLY A 143 -0.66 -5.72 23.94
N GLN A 144 -0.11 -6.93 23.95
CA GLN A 144 -0.88 -8.15 23.73
C GLN A 144 -2.05 -8.36 24.74
N ALA A 145 -2.03 -7.70 25.88
CA ALA A 145 -3.09 -7.82 26.87
C ALA A 145 -4.43 -7.27 26.35
N ASP A 146 -4.39 -6.19 25.59
CA ASP A 146 -5.56 -5.52 25.04
C ASP A 146 -6.19 -6.36 23.92
N LEU A 147 -5.38 -7.16 23.25
CA LEU A 147 -5.82 -8.08 22.21
C LEU A 147 -6.49 -9.37 22.76
N ALA A 148 -6.41 -9.62 24.06
CA ALA A 148 -6.92 -10.84 24.69
C ALA A 148 -8.40 -10.76 25.08
N GLY A 149 -8.97 -9.56 25.15
CA GLY A 149 -10.35 -9.33 25.56
C GLY A 149 -11.40 -9.96 24.65
N PRO A 150 -12.61 -10.30 25.18
CA PRO A 150 -13.72 -10.78 24.37
C PRO A 150 -14.23 -9.72 23.42
N ASN A 151 -14.49 -10.10 22.17
CA ASN A 151 -15.01 -9.18 21.14
C ASN A 151 -16.32 -8.48 21.56
N GLY A 152 -17.19 -9.19 22.30
CA GLY A 152 -18.48 -8.65 22.75
C GLY A 152 -18.36 -7.46 23.69
N ASP A 153 -17.26 -7.35 24.43
CA ASP A 153 -16.99 -6.25 25.36
C ASP A 153 -16.23 -5.14 24.63
N LEU A 154 -15.12 -5.49 23.97
CA LEU A 154 -14.25 -4.54 23.25
C LEU A 154 -15.00 -3.78 22.14
N ARG A 155 -15.90 -4.41 21.40
CA ARG A 155 -16.68 -3.76 20.33
C ARG A 155 -17.60 -2.62 20.81
N ARG A 156 -17.79 -2.44 22.11
CA ARG A 156 -18.59 -1.34 22.69
C ARG A 156 -17.76 -0.07 22.85
N GLU A 157 -16.48 -0.20 22.85
CA GLU A 157 -15.55 0.92 22.85
C GLU A 157 -15.44 1.45 21.42
N HIS A 158 -15.71 2.74 21.26
CA HIS A 158 -15.58 3.41 19.97
C HIS A 158 -14.35 4.30 20.00
N GLN A 159 -13.50 4.11 19.03
CA GLN A 159 -12.27 4.87 18.85
C GLN A 159 -12.46 5.78 17.63
N HIS A 160 -12.11 7.04 17.81
CA HIS A 160 -12.06 8.04 16.76
C HIS A 160 -10.67 8.63 16.80
N GLU A 161 -9.83 8.25 15.85
CA GLU A 161 -8.43 8.57 15.89
C GLU A 161 -8.01 9.31 14.64
N ALA A 162 -7.00 10.11 14.77
CA ALA A 162 -6.32 10.78 13.67
C ALA A 162 -4.85 10.40 13.74
N GLU A 163 -4.36 9.78 12.68
CA GLU A 163 -2.97 9.42 12.54
C GLU A 163 -2.26 10.31 11.51
N LEU A 164 -1.05 10.70 11.84
CA LEU A 164 -0.15 11.45 10.97
C LEU A 164 1.15 10.68 10.82
N LYS A 165 1.61 10.47 9.57
CA LYS A 165 2.94 9.91 9.32
C LYS A 165 3.77 10.86 8.47
N LEU A 166 5.05 10.95 8.82
CA LEU A 166 6.07 11.44 7.91
C LEU A 166 6.83 10.23 7.39
N ILE A 167 6.66 9.96 6.11
CA ILE A 167 7.32 8.87 5.41
C ILE A 167 8.53 9.45 4.70
N LEU A 168 9.72 8.88 4.95
CA LEU A 168 10.95 9.18 4.24
C LEU A 168 11.41 7.93 3.53
N SER A 169 11.55 7.98 2.22
CA SER A 169 11.90 6.81 1.42
C SER A 169 13.01 7.11 0.42
N SER A 170 13.87 6.15 0.20
CA SER A 170 15.03 6.23 -0.68
C SER A 170 15.17 4.96 -1.52
N ASN A 171 15.45 5.12 -2.81
CA ASN A 171 15.82 4.02 -3.69
C ASN A 171 17.33 4.08 -3.96
N VAL A 172 18.09 3.08 -3.50
CA VAL A 172 19.55 3.02 -3.64
C VAL A 172 19.95 1.64 -4.18
N ARG A 173 20.40 1.55 -5.42
CA ARG A 173 20.88 0.30 -6.05
C ARG A 173 19.88 -0.86 -5.90
N ASP A 174 18.65 -0.63 -6.32
CA ASP A 174 17.53 -1.57 -6.23
C ASP A 174 17.01 -1.85 -4.80
N TRP A 175 17.65 -1.33 -3.77
CA TRP A 175 17.10 -1.29 -2.42
C TRP A 175 16.11 -0.14 -2.29
N ASN A 176 14.92 -0.42 -1.80
CA ASN A 176 14.06 0.59 -1.19
C ASN A 176 14.31 0.57 0.31
N ILE A 177 14.58 1.73 0.89
CA ILE A 177 14.72 1.94 2.33
C ILE A 177 13.71 3.00 2.71
N SER A 178 12.84 2.69 3.65
CA SER A 178 11.75 3.57 4.08
C SER A 178 11.72 3.68 5.60
N GLU A 179 11.48 4.89 6.08
CA GLU A 179 11.35 5.24 7.49
C GLU A 179 10.05 6.01 7.69
N ASN A 180 9.21 5.56 8.61
CA ASN A 180 7.95 6.21 8.94
C ASN A 180 8.01 6.67 10.41
N PHE A 181 7.76 7.95 10.63
CA PHE A 181 7.52 8.53 11.95
C PHE A 181 6.03 8.71 12.11
N ILE A 182 5.47 8.03 13.10
CA ILE A 182 4.03 7.91 13.31
C ILE A 182 3.65 8.71 14.54
N SER A 183 2.58 9.45 14.44
CA SER A 183 1.93 10.10 15.58
C SER A 183 0.43 9.95 15.46
N GLU A 184 -0.19 9.46 16.50
CA GLU A 184 -1.60 9.16 16.55
C GLU A 184 -2.25 9.87 17.75
N LYS A 185 -3.53 10.17 17.62
CA LYS A 185 -4.30 10.78 18.65
C LYS A 185 -5.74 10.31 18.58
N ASN A 186 -6.20 9.70 19.65
CA ASN A 186 -7.63 9.59 19.90
C ASN A 186 -8.22 10.99 20.08
N LEU A 187 -9.25 11.33 19.30
CA LEU A 187 -9.86 12.67 19.27
C LEU A 187 -10.65 13.01 20.54
N GLY A 188 -10.74 12.09 21.49
CA GLY A 188 -11.23 12.33 22.84
C GLY A 188 -10.22 13.07 23.72
N HIS A 189 -9.88 12.49 24.86
CA HIS A 189 -9.03 13.13 25.88
C HIS A 189 -7.61 12.54 25.98
N ASP A 190 -7.28 11.55 25.16
CA ASP A 190 -6.03 10.81 25.24
C ASP A 190 -4.83 11.65 24.78
N PRO A 191 -3.62 11.34 25.23
CA PRO A 191 -2.40 12.01 24.78
C PRO A 191 -2.12 11.71 23.29
N TRP A 192 -1.18 12.45 22.70
CA TRP A 192 -0.55 11.99 21.46
C TRP A 192 0.32 10.77 21.75
N GLU A 193 0.23 9.80 20.92
CA GLU A 193 1.03 8.58 20.91
C GLU A 193 1.95 8.54 19.73
N PHE A 194 3.08 7.86 19.86
CA PHE A 194 4.13 7.87 18.86
C PHE A 194 4.59 6.47 18.54
N GLY A 195 4.96 6.27 17.28
CA GLY A 195 5.50 5.04 16.79
C GLY A 195 6.49 5.24 15.64
N TYR A 196 7.05 4.15 15.20
CA TYR A 196 7.92 4.12 14.04
C TYR A 196 7.74 2.83 13.24
N ALA A 197 7.99 2.90 11.93
CA ALA A 197 8.18 1.73 11.09
C ALA A 197 9.37 1.97 10.16
N LEU A 198 10.21 0.95 10.04
CA LEU A 198 11.41 0.94 9.21
C LEU A 198 11.33 -0.24 8.26
N GLY A 199 11.59 -0.04 6.98
CA GLY A 199 11.53 -1.09 5.98
C GLY A 199 12.71 -1.06 5.03
N ALA A 200 13.18 -2.23 4.63
CA ALA A 200 14.15 -2.38 3.57
C ALA A 200 13.75 -3.55 2.67
N THR A 201 13.60 -3.30 1.35
CA THR A 201 13.24 -4.34 0.38
C THR A 201 14.16 -4.31 -0.82
N HIS A 202 14.33 -5.47 -1.46
CA HIS A 202 15.14 -5.63 -2.64
C HIS A 202 14.53 -6.71 -3.56
N PRO A 203 14.42 -6.49 -4.88
CA PRO A 203 14.07 -7.54 -5.83
C PRO A 203 15.11 -8.66 -5.77
N LEU A 204 14.70 -9.92 -5.78
CA LEU A 204 15.67 -11.03 -5.73
C LEU A 204 16.57 -11.10 -6.96
N ARG A 205 16.14 -10.50 -8.06
CA ARG A 205 16.94 -10.30 -9.26
C ARG A 205 16.49 -9.01 -9.94
N GLY A 206 17.47 -8.23 -10.43
CA GLY A 206 17.19 -6.96 -11.10
C GLY A 206 16.11 -7.10 -12.16
N ALA A 207 15.25 -6.11 -12.25
CA ALA A 207 14.11 -6.05 -13.14
C ALA A 207 14.53 -6.26 -14.60
N ALA A 208 13.65 -6.89 -15.37
CA ALA A 208 13.71 -7.06 -16.82
C ALA A 208 14.41 -8.30 -17.35
N SER A 209 13.85 -9.47 -17.12
CA SER A 209 13.84 -10.44 -18.21
C SER A 209 12.44 -10.41 -18.85
N ALA A 210 12.37 -10.23 -20.17
CA ALA A 210 11.13 -10.30 -20.95
C ALA A 210 10.51 -11.73 -20.96
N ARG A 211 10.92 -12.60 -20.06
CA ARG A 211 10.41 -13.95 -19.91
C ARG A 211 9.11 -13.93 -19.08
N SER A 212 8.05 -14.42 -19.68
CA SER A 212 6.79 -14.71 -19.00
C SER A 212 6.95 -15.93 -18.09
N CYS A 213 7.60 -15.76 -16.96
CA CYS A 213 7.83 -16.81 -15.98
C CYS A 213 7.15 -16.43 -14.65
N THR A 214 6.34 -17.30 -14.09
CA THR A 214 5.63 -17.06 -12.83
C THR A 214 6.52 -17.26 -11.61
N PHE A 215 7.46 -18.18 -11.65
CA PHE A 215 8.34 -18.57 -10.53
C PHE A 215 9.80 -18.15 -10.71
N CYS A 216 10.08 -17.15 -11.54
CA CYS A 216 11.42 -16.63 -11.71
C CYS A 216 11.77 -15.65 -10.58
N ALA A 217 13.07 -15.56 -10.26
CA ALA A 217 13.57 -14.71 -9.17
C ALA A 217 13.19 -13.23 -9.34
N GLU A 218 13.07 -12.76 -10.59
CA GLU A 218 12.60 -11.39 -10.91
C GLU A 218 11.16 -11.09 -10.52
N LYS A 219 10.38 -12.10 -10.15
CA LYS A 219 9.00 -11.95 -9.66
C LYS A 219 8.90 -11.84 -8.15
N PHE A 220 10.02 -11.94 -7.46
CA PHE A 220 10.05 -11.91 -6.01
C PHE A 220 10.81 -10.69 -5.50
N ILE A 221 10.24 -10.08 -4.46
CA ILE A 221 10.88 -9.06 -3.62
C ILE A 221 11.02 -9.64 -2.23
N ALA A 222 12.18 -9.54 -1.63
CA ALA A 222 12.39 -9.88 -0.23
C ALA A 222 12.79 -8.64 0.56
N GLY A 223 12.52 -8.65 1.86
CA GLY A 223 12.87 -7.54 2.72
C GLY A 223 12.68 -7.84 4.19
N VAL A 224 12.73 -6.79 4.97
CA VAL A 224 12.51 -6.81 6.40
C VAL A 224 11.85 -5.52 6.83
N GLU A 225 10.95 -5.60 7.80
CA GLU A 225 10.38 -4.47 8.53
C GLU A 225 10.78 -4.56 10.01
N GLY A 226 10.96 -3.39 10.64
CA GLY A 226 11.06 -3.24 12.09
C GLY A 226 10.13 -2.12 12.51
N TYR A 227 9.24 -2.36 13.47
CA TYR A 227 8.25 -1.36 13.87
C TYR A 227 7.89 -1.52 15.34
N GLY A 228 7.32 -0.45 15.91
CA GLY A 228 6.84 -0.44 17.29
C GLY A 228 6.52 0.94 17.83
N GLY A 229 5.98 0.96 19.03
CA GLY A 229 5.61 2.16 19.74
C GLY A 229 6.80 2.88 20.40
N LEU A 230 6.65 4.19 20.58
CA LEU A 230 7.59 5.04 21.30
C LEU A 230 6.97 5.64 22.56
N GLY A 231 5.71 5.24 22.89
CA GLY A 231 4.94 5.78 23.99
C GLY A 231 4.21 7.06 23.64
N SER A 232 3.89 7.86 24.64
CA SER A 232 3.05 9.04 24.49
C SER A 232 3.75 10.33 24.89
N THR A 233 3.06 11.48 24.70
CA THR A 233 3.56 12.79 25.15
C THR A 233 3.82 12.86 26.66
N PHE A 234 3.23 11.97 27.46
CA PHE A 234 3.47 11.93 28.91
C PHE A 234 4.58 10.99 29.31
N ALA A 235 4.85 9.95 28.50
CA ALA A 235 5.87 8.95 28.78
C ALA A 235 6.42 8.37 27.49
N LEU A 236 7.54 8.91 27.02
CA LEU A 236 8.29 8.31 25.91
C LEU A 236 9.10 7.12 26.43
N THR A 237 8.82 5.93 25.94
CA THR A 237 9.50 4.70 26.30
C THR A 237 9.44 3.68 25.18
N MET A 238 10.52 2.95 24.99
CA MET A 238 10.55 1.79 24.09
C MET A 238 10.47 0.48 24.87
N ARG A 239 10.51 0.52 26.20
CA ARG A 239 10.60 -0.70 27.00
C ARG A 239 9.23 -1.33 27.22
N ASP A 240 8.21 -0.48 27.38
CA ASP A 240 6.86 -0.88 27.75
C ASP A 240 5.91 -0.87 26.53
N THR A 241 6.45 -0.68 25.35
CA THR A 241 5.74 -0.70 24.07
C THR A 241 6.05 -1.98 23.28
N SER A 242 5.20 -2.33 22.34
CA SER A 242 5.38 -3.47 21.46
C SER A 242 6.35 -3.16 20.34
N HIS A 243 7.28 -4.07 20.07
CA HIS A 243 8.25 -3.97 19.00
C HIS A 243 8.37 -5.30 18.26
N TYR A 244 8.53 -5.21 16.93
CA TYR A 244 8.59 -6.38 16.07
C TYR A 244 9.71 -6.26 15.04
N ILE A 245 10.22 -7.42 14.64
CA ILE A 245 11.01 -7.60 13.43
C ILE A 245 10.29 -8.60 12.53
N ALA A 246 10.14 -8.27 11.25
CA ALA A 246 9.30 -9.03 10.33
C ALA A 246 9.98 -9.15 8.95
N PRO A 247 10.66 -10.27 8.64
CA PRO A 247 11.07 -10.56 7.28
C PRO A 247 9.83 -10.68 6.39
N LEU A 248 9.94 -10.24 5.14
CA LEU A 248 8.84 -10.25 4.20
C LEU A 248 9.24 -10.77 2.82
N LEU A 249 8.26 -11.31 2.13
CA LEU A 249 8.38 -11.79 0.76
C LEU A 249 7.15 -11.35 -0.03
N GLY A 250 7.37 -10.64 -1.13
CA GLY A 250 6.38 -10.32 -2.14
C GLY A 250 6.58 -11.18 -3.38
N TRP A 251 5.48 -11.60 -3.99
CA TRP A 251 5.46 -12.36 -5.23
C TRP A 251 4.52 -11.71 -6.23
N GLN A 252 5.09 -11.14 -7.28
CA GLN A 252 4.35 -10.50 -8.37
C GLN A 252 3.89 -11.54 -9.38
N LEU A 253 2.60 -11.71 -9.46
CA LEU A 253 1.91 -12.59 -10.41
C LEU A 253 1.52 -11.81 -11.69
N PRO A 254 1.18 -12.51 -12.79
CA PRO A 254 0.62 -11.85 -13.98
C PRO A 254 -0.70 -11.11 -13.67
N LYS A 255 -1.00 -10.09 -14.49
CA LYS A 255 -2.26 -9.32 -14.45
C LYS A 255 -2.45 -8.47 -13.20
N GLY A 256 -1.39 -7.85 -12.68
CA GLY A 256 -1.51 -6.94 -11.53
C GLY A 256 -1.87 -7.64 -10.21
N VAL A 257 -1.58 -8.93 -10.07
CA VAL A 257 -1.83 -9.66 -8.82
C VAL A 257 -0.55 -9.71 -8.00
N ARG A 258 -0.61 -9.33 -6.72
CA ARG A 258 0.51 -9.43 -5.78
C ARG A 258 0.09 -10.29 -4.58
N LEU A 259 0.96 -11.21 -4.21
CA LEU A 259 0.90 -11.95 -2.94
C LEU A 259 2.04 -11.49 -2.05
N SER A 260 1.75 -11.25 -0.78
CA SER A 260 2.73 -10.85 0.22
C SER A 260 2.62 -11.74 1.44
N PHE A 261 3.76 -12.04 2.07
CA PHE A 261 3.83 -12.84 3.29
C PHE A 261 4.90 -12.28 4.22
N SER A 262 4.58 -12.17 5.51
CA SER A 262 5.52 -11.69 6.54
C SER A 262 5.25 -12.35 7.91
N PRO A 263 6.16 -13.16 8.42
CA PRO A 263 6.16 -13.58 9.81
C PRO A 263 6.80 -12.49 10.68
N GLY A 264 6.04 -11.91 11.60
CA GLY A 264 6.53 -10.95 12.59
C GLY A 264 6.89 -11.64 13.90
N PHE A 265 8.00 -11.23 14.50
CA PHE A 265 8.51 -11.74 15.79
C PHE A 265 8.56 -10.60 16.80
N GLY A 266 7.88 -10.76 17.93
CA GLY A 266 7.89 -9.79 19.01
C GLY A 266 9.25 -9.74 19.73
N LEU A 267 9.68 -8.52 20.05
CA LEU A 267 10.98 -8.24 20.66
C LEU A 267 10.87 -7.84 22.15
N THR A 268 9.67 -7.48 22.61
CA THR A 268 9.40 -7.04 23.99
C THR A 268 8.36 -7.95 24.65
N GLY A 269 8.24 -7.83 25.97
CA GLY A 269 7.26 -8.60 26.74
C GLY A 269 5.80 -8.19 26.45
N THR A 270 5.57 -7.01 25.94
CA THR A 270 4.26 -6.50 25.50
C THR A 270 3.88 -6.95 24.10
N SER A 271 4.85 -7.32 23.28
CA SER A 271 4.63 -7.78 21.92
C SER A 271 4.00 -9.17 21.85
N LEU A 272 3.16 -9.40 20.85
CA LEU A 272 2.78 -10.77 20.48
C LEU A 272 4.03 -11.57 20.10
N THR A 273 4.17 -12.78 20.61
CA THR A 273 5.35 -13.61 20.30
C THR A 273 5.52 -13.84 18.80
N ARG A 274 4.42 -14.01 18.08
CA ARG A 274 4.41 -14.20 16.62
C ARG A 274 3.14 -13.66 16.01
N VAL A 275 3.31 -12.98 14.85
CA VAL A 275 2.25 -12.51 13.99
C VAL A 275 2.54 -13.00 12.57
N TYR A 276 1.60 -13.61 11.89
CA TYR A 276 1.74 -13.97 10.49
C TYR A 276 0.86 -13.06 9.66
N ARG A 277 1.43 -12.35 8.69
CA ARG A 277 0.70 -11.48 7.77
C ARG A 277 0.69 -12.06 6.36
N VAL A 278 -0.46 -11.97 5.73
CA VAL A 278 -0.68 -12.38 4.34
C VAL A 278 -1.41 -11.25 3.63
N GLY A 279 -0.91 -10.82 2.48
CA GLY A 279 -1.51 -9.82 1.63
C GLY A 279 -1.86 -10.40 0.26
N LEU A 280 -2.97 -9.96 -0.30
CA LEU A 280 -3.39 -10.24 -1.67
C LEU A 280 -3.92 -8.96 -2.29
N ALA A 281 -3.22 -8.45 -3.30
CA ALA A 281 -3.57 -7.23 -4.02
C ALA A 281 -3.93 -7.51 -5.49
N PHE A 282 -4.83 -6.70 -6.01
CA PHE A 282 -5.25 -6.66 -7.41
C PHE A 282 -5.29 -5.21 -7.87
N GLU A 283 -4.53 -4.89 -8.91
CA GLU A 283 -4.52 -3.57 -9.52
C GLU A 283 -5.43 -3.54 -10.75
N PHE A 284 -6.25 -2.49 -10.86
CA PHE A 284 -7.15 -2.19 -11.97
C PHE A 284 -6.74 -0.87 -12.60
N GLU A 285 -6.23 -0.92 -13.83
CA GLU A 285 -5.78 0.25 -14.55
C GLU A 285 -6.96 1.11 -15.04
N GLN A 286 -6.82 2.44 -14.94
CA GLN A 286 -7.69 3.45 -15.56
C GLN A 286 -9.19 3.31 -15.28
N VAL A 287 -9.57 2.91 -14.07
CA VAL A 287 -10.98 2.75 -13.68
C VAL A 287 -11.78 4.07 -13.74
N GLY A 288 -11.11 5.22 -13.65
CA GLY A 288 -11.75 6.53 -13.81
C GLY A 288 -12.50 6.69 -15.14
N GLY A 289 -12.06 6.04 -16.22
CA GLY A 289 -12.73 6.01 -17.52
C GLY A 289 -14.08 5.29 -17.49
N TRP A 290 -14.24 4.27 -16.65
CA TRP A 290 -15.48 3.48 -16.55
C TRP A 290 -16.68 4.32 -16.09
N PHE A 291 -16.45 5.28 -15.21
CA PHE A 291 -17.49 6.18 -14.69
C PHE A 291 -17.92 7.23 -15.72
N HIS A 292 -17.00 7.69 -16.57
CA HIS A 292 -17.34 8.63 -17.67
C HIS A 292 -18.16 7.95 -18.77
N ASP A 293 -17.82 6.73 -19.15
CA ASP A 293 -18.56 5.95 -20.15
C ASP A 293 -19.96 5.57 -19.68
N ALA A 294 -20.14 5.29 -18.39
CA ALA A 294 -21.45 4.99 -17.81
C ALA A 294 -22.38 6.22 -17.85
N GLN A 295 -21.86 7.43 -17.59
CA GLN A 295 -22.63 8.67 -17.68
C GLN A 295 -22.95 9.08 -19.13
N GLY A 296 -22.04 8.78 -20.08
CA GLY A 296 -22.25 9.03 -21.51
C GLY A 296 -23.39 8.19 -22.10
N ARG A 297 -23.49 6.93 -21.72
CA ARG A 297 -24.55 6.02 -22.22
C ARG A 297 -25.96 6.36 -21.71
N SER A 298 -26.07 6.98 -20.54
CA SER A 298 -27.39 7.39 -20.01
C SER A 298 -27.99 8.61 -20.73
N ARG A 299 -27.19 9.42 -21.43
CA ARG A 299 -27.69 10.59 -22.19
C ARG A 299 -28.20 10.29 -23.59
N PHE A 300 -27.89 9.11 -24.15
CA PHE A 300 -28.31 8.76 -25.52
C PHE A 300 -29.57 7.89 -25.62
N GLN A 301 -30.17 7.44 -24.51
CA GLN A 301 -31.40 6.64 -24.52
C GLN A 301 -32.67 7.45 -24.28
N GLY A 302 -32.63 8.77 -24.18
CA GLY A 302 -33.78 9.66 -23.91
C GLY A 302 -34.28 10.50 -25.08
N GLY A 303 -33.90 10.20 -26.31
CA GLY A 303 -34.28 11.02 -27.48
C GLY A 303 -34.87 10.17 -28.63
N GLY A 304 -36.07 9.64 -28.44
CA GLY A 304 -36.77 8.90 -29.49
C GLY A 304 -38.22 8.69 -29.15
N GLN A 305 -39.04 9.72 -29.33
CA GLN A 305 -40.46 9.67 -29.68
C GLN A 305 -40.78 10.90 -30.51
#